data_8b7358bfca75961ea8913925dec0c601
#
_entry.id   8b7358bfca75961ea8913925dec0c601
#
_cell.length_a   1.000
_cell.length_b   1.000
_cell.length_c   1.000
_cell.angle_alpha   90.00
_cell.angle_beta   90.00
_cell.angle_gamma   90.00
#
_symmetry.space_group_name_H-M   'P 1'
#
loop_
_entity.id
_entity.type
_entity.pdbx_description
1 polymer ?
#
loop_
_entity_poly.entity_id
_entity_poly.type
_entity_poly.pdbx_seq_one_letter_code
_entity_poly.pdbx_strand_id
1 'polypeptide(L)'
;AAEMYFGSLENRKILVIGATGKIGQIMMKNIAADHHVQLYAASRQLKSGEKAVLGTDTLSDGHGTRHQQTEEYVQIAYADRYRLANEMDVIISATASPHYTLTKEGWQSGVIQKRRRILIDMAVPMDIEAGIEDEENSLCHLDELTSLSEKNQHLRFEAADRAREMLERDT
;
A
#
# COMPACT_ATOMS: atom_id res chain seq x y z
N ALA A 1 -4.15 -6.34 -4.36
CA ALA A 1 -4.98 -6.60 -3.16
C ALA A 1 -5.92 -5.43 -2.88
N ALA A 2 -5.42 -4.24 -2.53
CA ALA A 2 -6.26 -3.11 -2.14
C ALA A 2 -7.24 -2.66 -3.24
N GLU A 3 -6.82 -2.60 -4.50
CA GLU A 3 -7.71 -2.31 -5.63
C GLU A 3 -8.80 -3.36 -5.81
N MET A 4 -8.47 -4.64 -5.64
CA MET A 4 -9.45 -5.73 -5.69
C MET A 4 -10.48 -5.62 -4.55
N TYR A 5 -10.03 -5.13 -3.39
CA TYR A 5 -10.88 -4.98 -2.22
C TYR A 5 -11.85 -3.80 -2.32
N PHE A 6 -11.40 -2.66 -2.88
CA PHE A 6 -12.20 -1.44 -2.98
C PHE A 6 -12.73 -1.14 -4.39
N GLY A 7 -12.27 -1.84 -5.41
CA GLY A 7 -12.56 -1.56 -6.82
C GLY A 7 -11.74 -0.40 -7.40
N SER A 8 -11.39 0.60 -6.60
CA SER A 8 -10.52 1.73 -6.97
C SER A 8 -9.79 2.25 -5.75
N LEU A 9 -8.57 2.75 -5.96
CA LEU A 9 -7.79 3.45 -4.93
C LEU A 9 -7.91 4.97 -5.00
N GLU A 10 -8.61 5.51 -5.98
CA GLU A 10 -8.77 6.94 -6.14
C GLU A 10 -9.37 7.58 -4.89
N ASN A 11 -8.73 8.67 -4.41
CA ASN A 11 -9.07 9.40 -3.19
C ASN A 11 -9.02 8.58 -1.88
N ARG A 12 -8.45 7.38 -1.92
CA ARG A 12 -8.25 6.56 -0.70
C ARG A 12 -7.09 7.10 0.14
N LYS A 13 -7.22 6.94 1.45
CA LYS A 13 -6.18 7.27 2.41
C LYS A 13 -5.32 6.03 2.67
N ILE A 14 -4.04 6.12 2.36
CA ILE A 14 -3.08 5.03 2.48
C ILE A 14 -1.96 5.40 3.43
N LEU A 15 -1.76 4.59 4.46
CA LEU A 15 -0.66 4.73 5.42
C LEU A 15 0.41 3.67 5.12
N VAL A 16 1.65 4.10 4.95
CA VAL A 16 2.82 3.21 4.87
C VAL A 16 3.63 3.33 6.16
N ILE A 17 3.67 2.25 6.94
CA ILE A 17 4.50 2.14 8.15
C ILE A 17 5.86 1.56 7.75
N GLY A 18 6.95 2.15 8.21
CA GLY A 18 8.30 1.82 7.77
C GLY A 18 8.69 2.49 6.44
N ALA A 19 8.05 3.62 6.13
CA ALA A 19 8.22 4.36 4.87
C ALA A 19 9.67 4.79 4.56
N THR A 20 10.51 4.94 5.57
CA THR A 20 11.94 5.28 5.41
C THR A 20 12.85 4.07 5.15
N GLY A 21 12.34 2.86 5.32
CA GLY A 21 13.03 1.63 4.99
C GLY A 21 13.03 1.35 3.48
N LYS A 22 13.87 0.40 3.04
CA LYS A 22 14.04 0.08 1.62
C LYS A 22 12.72 -0.32 0.93
N ILE A 23 11.98 -1.24 1.51
CA ILE A 23 10.69 -1.70 0.97
C ILE A 23 9.64 -0.58 1.04
N GLY A 24 9.58 0.13 2.18
CA GLY A 24 8.65 1.24 2.37
C GLY A 24 8.82 2.35 1.33
N GLN A 25 10.06 2.74 1.01
CA GLN A 25 10.34 3.74 -0.03
C GLN A 25 9.88 3.28 -1.42
N ILE A 26 10.08 2.00 -1.77
CA ILE A 26 9.60 1.43 -3.02
C ILE A 26 8.07 1.47 -3.08
N MET A 27 7.40 1.08 -2.00
CA MET A 27 5.94 1.12 -1.92
C MET A 27 5.40 2.54 -2.05
N MET A 28 6.00 3.52 -1.37
CA MET A 28 5.65 4.94 -1.47
C MET A 28 5.70 5.44 -2.92
N LYS A 29 6.80 5.18 -3.62
CA LYS A 29 7.00 5.59 -5.02
C LYS A 29 5.98 4.95 -5.96
N ASN A 30 5.75 3.64 -5.84
CA ASN A 30 4.82 2.92 -6.71
C ASN A 30 3.38 3.35 -6.50
N ILE A 31 2.96 3.56 -5.26
CA ILE A 31 1.60 4.01 -4.95
C ILE A 31 1.37 5.43 -5.47
N ALA A 32 2.33 6.32 -5.25
CA ALA A 32 2.23 7.71 -5.69
C ALA A 32 2.23 7.85 -7.22
N ALA A 33 2.96 6.98 -7.94
CA ALA A 33 3.06 7.06 -9.40
C ALA A 33 1.76 6.64 -10.12
N ASP A 34 1.04 5.66 -9.58
CA ASP A 34 -0.06 4.99 -10.29
C ASP A 34 -1.45 5.42 -9.82
N HIS A 35 -1.55 6.11 -8.68
CA HIS A 35 -2.84 6.33 -8.01
C HIS A 35 -2.98 7.76 -7.48
N HIS A 36 -4.15 8.36 -7.70
CA HIS A 36 -4.56 9.61 -7.04
C HIS A 36 -5.03 9.32 -5.61
N VAL A 37 -4.10 9.13 -4.70
CA VAL A 37 -4.36 8.75 -3.31
C VAL A 37 -3.89 9.84 -2.35
N GLN A 38 -4.42 9.82 -1.13
CA GLN A 38 -3.89 10.60 -0.02
C GLN A 38 -2.87 9.74 0.73
N LEU A 39 -1.59 10.05 0.58
CA LEU A 39 -0.49 9.23 1.07
C LEU A 39 0.05 9.74 2.41
N TYR A 40 0.21 8.82 3.33
CA TYR A 40 0.75 9.05 4.67
C TYR A 40 1.93 8.11 4.92
N ALA A 41 2.99 8.62 5.53
CA ALA A 41 4.21 7.87 5.81
C ALA A 41 4.55 7.90 7.29
N ALA A 42 4.57 6.74 7.94
CA ALA A 42 4.94 6.61 9.34
C ALA A 42 6.32 5.96 9.51
N SER A 43 7.16 6.57 10.32
CA SER A 43 8.39 5.96 10.81
C SER A 43 8.84 6.60 12.12
N ARG A 44 9.80 5.93 12.80
CA ARG A 44 10.39 6.45 14.04
C ARG A 44 11.17 7.76 13.86
N GLN A 45 11.57 8.07 12.63
CA GLN A 45 12.37 9.24 12.28
C GLN A 45 11.50 10.43 11.86
N LEU A 46 10.20 10.23 11.64
CA LEU A 46 9.28 11.26 11.17
C LEU A 46 8.50 11.90 12.31
N LYS A 47 8.04 13.13 12.09
CA LYS A 47 7.15 13.86 12.98
C LYS A 47 5.80 14.02 12.32
N SER A 48 4.74 13.96 13.12
CA SER A 48 3.38 14.08 12.60
C SER A 48 3.05 15.48 12.11
N GLY A 49 2.32 15.53 10.98
CA GLY A 49 1.73 16.75 10.44
C GLY A 49 2.61 17.51 9.44
N GLU A 50 3.85 17.10 9.24
CA GLU A 50 4.71 17.70 8.22
C GLU A 50 4.39 17.12 6.84
N LYS A 51 4.29 17.99 5.83
CA LYS A 51 4.21 17.58 4.43
C LYS A 51 5.61 17.42 3.85
N ALA A 52 5.80 16.38 3.08
CA ALA A 52 7.05 16.14 2.37
C ALA A 52 6.75 15.69 0.93
N VAL A 53 7.78 15.70 0.12
CA VAL A 53 7.70 15.35 -1.30
C VAL A 53 8.55 14.12 -1.56
N LEU A 54 8.01 13.17 -2.28
CA LEU A 54 8.78 12.03 -2.77
C LEU A 54 9.81 12.54 -3.78
N GLY A 55 11.07 12.15 -3.60
CA GLY A 55 12.13 12.48 -4.52
C GLY A 55 11.80 11.98 -5.93
N THR A 56 11.84 12.91 -6.88
CA THR A 56 11.62 12.59 -8.29
C THR A 56 12.86 11.91 -8.86
N ASP A 57 12.74 10.65 -9.26
CA ASP A 57 13.62 10.10 -10.27
C ASP A 57 13.24 10.81 -11.58
N THR A 58 14.15 11.58 -12.15
CA THR A 58 13.96 12.23 -13.44
C THR A 58 13.86 11.14 -14.51
N LEU A 59 12.63 10.76 -14.85
CA LEU A 59 12.40 10.02 -16.07
C LEU A 59 12.59 11.01 -17.24
N SER A 60 13.74 10.95 -17.90
CA SER A 60 13.90 11.60 -19.20
C SER A 60 13.17 10.75 -20.23
N ASP A 61 12.02 11.24 -20.70
CA ASP A 61 11.53 10.79 -21.99
C ASP A 61 12.56 11.18 -23.04
N GLY A 62 12.73 10.37 -24.07
CA GLY A 62 13.73 10.60 -25.13
C GLY A 62 13.56 11.92 -25.91
N HIS A 63 12.70 12.84 -25.46
CA HIS A 63 12.38 14.14 -26.05
C HIS A 63 12.76 15.33 -25.18
N GLY A 64 13.42 15.11 -24.04
CA GLY A 64 13.98 16.20 -23.22
C GLY A 64 12.97 17.01 -22.41
N THR A 65 11.72 16.63 -22.36
CA THR A 65 10.69 17.27 -21.52
C THR A 65 10.72 16.65 -20.13
N ARG A 66 11.17 17.42 -19.14
CA ARG A 66 11.17 17.01 -17.73
C ARG A 66 9.79 17.26 -17.12
N HIS A 67 8.98 16.25 -17.00
CA HIS A 67 7.80 16.28 -16.14
C HIS A 67 8.22 15.90 -14.72
N GLN A 68 8.37 16.89 -13.85
CA GLN A 68 8.49 16.65 -12.41
C GLN A 68 7.08 16.41 -11.85
N GLN A 69 6.67 15.17 -11.73
CA GLN A 69 5.56 14.82 -10.84
C GLN A 69 6.10 14.80 -9.40
N THR A 70 5.83 15.85 -8.66
CA THR A 70 6.10 15.92 -7.23
C THR A 70 4.88 15.37 -6.51
N GLU A 71 5.02 14.18 -5.94
CA GLU A 71 3.96 13.58 -5.12
C GLU A 71 4.17 13.97 -3.65
N GLU A 72 3.18 14.66 -3.10
CA GLU A 72 3.17 15.05 -1.70
C GLU A 72 2.67 13.90 -0.81
N TYR A 73 3.22 13.79 0.37
CA TYR A 73 2.73 12.91 1.43
C TYR A 73 2.79 13.58 2.79
N VAL A 74 1.98 13.10 3.73
CA VAL A 74 1.96 13.59 5.11
C VAL A 74 2.83 12.68 5.98
N GLN A 75 3.76 13.28 6.70
CA GLN A 75 4.61 12.56 7.65
C GLN A 75 3.87 12.28 8.96
N ILE A 76 4.05 11.08 9.48
CA ILE A 76 3.43 10.61 10.72
C ILE A 76 4.51 10.05 11.63
N ALA A 77 4.52 10.50 12.88
CA ALA A 77 5.33 9.88 13.93
C ALA A 77 4.83 8.44 14.17
N TYR A 78 5.74 7.51 14.35
CA TYR A 78 5.38 6.10 14.59
C TYR A 78 4.41 5.91 15.76
N ALA A 79 4.51 6.73 16.80
CA ALA A 79 3.61 6.69 17.95
C ALA A 79 2.15 6.98 17.59
N ASP A 80 1.90 7.76 16.54
CA ASP A 80 0.55 8.18 16.12
C ASP A 80 -0.15 7.18 15.17
N ARG A 81 0.49 6.06 14.83
CA ARG A 81 -0.01 5.10 13.83
C ARG A 81 -1.41 4.55 14.11
N TYR A 82 -1.74 4.24 15.36
CA TYR A 82 -3.08 3.76 15.72
C TYR A 82 -4.13 4.86 15.63
N ARG A 83 -3.80 6.06 16.12
CA ARG A 83 -4.70 7.21 16.01
C ARG A 83 -5.04 7.50 14.56
N LEU A 84 -4.03 7.49 13.70
CA LEU A 84 -4.22 7.76 12.28
C LEU A 84 -4.92 6.61 11.56
N ALA A 85 -4.73 5.36 11.99
CA ALA A 85 -5.40 4.19 11.42
C ALA A 85 -6.93 4.32 11.42
N ASN A 86 -7.49 5.12 12.33
CA ASN A 86 -8.93 5.42 12.34
C ASN A 86 -9.43 6.05 11.03
N GLU A 87 -8.59 6.79 10.34
CA GLU A 87 -8.95 7.51 9.12
C GLU A 87 -8.51 6.81 7.84
N MET A 88 -7.71 5.75 7.94
CA MET A 88 -7.12 5.08 6.78
C MET A 88 -8.03 4.04 6.16
N ASP A 89 -7.96 3.93 4.84
CA ASP A 89 -8.58 2.85 4.06
C ASP A 89 -7.62 1.67 3.88
N VAL A 90 -6.34 1.97 3.66
CA VAL A 90 -5.28 0.98 3.46
C VAL A 90 -4.14 1.27 4.41
N ILE A 91 -3.63 0.23 5.07
CA ILE A 91 -2.45 0.30 5.92
C ILE A 91 -1.45 -0.74 5.44
N ILE A 92 -0.27 -0.29 5.04
CA ILE A 92 0.83 -1.16 4.58
C ILE A 92 1.93 -1.08 5.63
N SER A 93 2.35 -2.22 6.17
CA SER A 93 3.50 -2.30 7.05
C SER A 93 4.67 -3.00 6.35
N ALA A 94 5.82 -2.33 6.32
CA ALA A 94 7.02 -2.75 5.62
C ALA A 94 8.28 -2.41 6.44
N THR A 95 8.30 -2.83 7.70
CA THR A 95 9.43 -2.57 8.60
C THR A 95 10.41 -3.74 8.67
N ALA A 96 11.60 -3.49 9.17
CA ALA A 96 12.55 -4.52 9.56
C ALA A 96 12.55 -4.76 11.08
N SER A 97 11.43 -4.48 11.75
CA SER A 97 11.29 -4.64 13.19
C SER A 97 11.26 -6.12 13.57
N PRO A 98 11.95 -6.55 14.64
CA PRO A 98 11.79 -7.90 15.18
C PRO A 98 10.49 -8.08 15.97
N HIS A 99 9.73 -7.01 16.19
CA HIS A 99 8.49 -7.00 16.96
C HIS A 99 7.34 -6.48 16.11
N TYR A 100 6.11 -6.86 16.46
CA TYR A 100 4.93 -6.34 15.80
C TYR A 100 4.88 -4.81 15.82
N THR A 101 4.59 -4.21 14.69
CA THR A 101 4.32 -2.77 14.56
C THR A 101 2.86 -2.44 14.85
N LEU A 102 1.96 -3.36 14.57
CA LEU A 102 0.55 -3.31 14.93
C LEU A 102 0.22 -4.52 15.79
N THR A 103 -0.05 -4.28 17.07
CA THR A 103 -0.48 -5.30 18.01
C THR A 103 -2.00 -5.31 18.17
N LYS A 104 -2.54 -6.46 18.50
CA LYS A 104 -3.99 -6.61 18.78
C LYS A 104 -4.45 -5.68 19.90
N GLU A 105 -3.67 -5.60 20.98
CA GLU A 105 -3.96 -4.71 22.11
C GLU A 105 -3.96 -3.23 21.71
N GLY A 106 -2.92 -2.80 20.99
CA GLY A 106 -2.82 -1.42 20.49
C GLY A 106 -3.92 -1.07 19.51
N TRP A 107 -4.31 -2.03 18.66
CA TRP A 107 -5.41 -1.88 17.72
C TRP A 107 -6.75 -1.70 18.43
N GLN A 108 -7.08 -2.59 19.34
CA GLN A 108 -8.33 -2.53 20.11
C GLN A 108 -8.45 -1.26 20.97
N SER A 109 -7.34 -0.75 21.50
CA SER A 109 -7.32 0.45 22.31
C SER A 109 -7.32 1.74 21.50
N GLY A 110 -6.67 1.75 20.33
CA GLY A 110 -6.40 2.96 19.54
C GLY A 110 -7.28 3.13 18.31
N VAL A 111 -7.82 2.04 17.75
CA VAL A 111 -8.65 2.08 16.55
C VAL A 111 -10.10 1.85 16.92
N ILE A 112 -10.84 2.94 17.10
CA ILE A 112 -12.22 2.94 17.57
C ILE A 112 -13.27 3.18 16.46
N GLN A 113 -12.83 3.75 15.33
CA GLN A 113 -13.71 4.03 14.20
C GLN A 113 -14.01 2.75 13.42
N LYS A 114 -15.29 2.42 13.32
CA LYS A 114 -15.75 1.35 12.44
C LYS A 114 -15.68 1.81 10.99
N ARG A 115 -14.81 1.18 10.23
CA ARG A 115 -14.71 1.42 8.79
C ARG A 115 -14.02 0.24 8.12
N ARG A 116 -14.38 0.00 6.88
CA ARG A 116 -13.78 -1.04 6.08
C ARG A 116 -12.32 -0.69 5.75
N ARG A 117 -11.38 -1.56 6.15
CA ARG A 117 -9.93 -1.39 5.90
C ARG A 117 -9.32 -2.67 5.37
N ILE A 118 -8.24 -2.49 4.64
CA ILE A 118 -7.31 -3.57 4.35
C ILE A 118 -5.94 -3.25 4.95
N LEU A 119 -5.40 -4.21 5.69
CA LEU A 119 -4.04 -4.19 6.21
C LEU A 119 -3.18 -5.12 5.36
N ILE A 120 -2.03 -4.66 4.93
CA ILE A 120 -1.09 -5.41 4.10
C ILE A 120 0.25 -5.50 4.83
N ASP A 121 0.63 -6.72 5.19
CA ASP A 121 1.89 -7.01 5.85
C ASP A 121 2.94 -7.46 4.82
N MET A 122 3.94 -6.60 4.58
CA MET A 122 5.04 -6.83 3.65
C MET A 122 6.32 -7.27 4.37
N ALA A 123 6.28 -7.44 5.69
CA ALA A 123 7.46 -7.71 6.50
C ALA A 123 7.73 -9.20 6.72
N VAL A 124 9.01 -9.53 6.87
CA VAL A 124 9.49 -10.84 7.31
C VAL A 124 10.55 -10.60 8.39
N PRO A 125 10.28 -10.99 9.66
CA PRO A 125 9.04 -11.56 10.19
C PRO A 125 7.86 -10.59 10.12
N MET A 126 6.64 -11.08 10.34
CA MET A 126 5.40 -10.30 10.24
C MET A 126 5.36 -9.11 11.20
N ASP A 127 4.89 -7.98 10.69
CA ASP A 127 4.74 -6.72 11.43
C ASP A 127 3.38 -6.61 12.14
N ILE A 128 2.37 -7.30 11.63
CA ILE A 128 0.97 -7.19 12.08
C ILE A 128 0.58 -8.46 12.83
N GLU A 129 0.17 -8.30 14.07
CA GLU A 129 -0.27 -9.42 14.90
C GLU A 129 -1.58 -10.01 14.39
N ALA A 130 -1.64 -11.34 14.32
CA ALA A 130 -2.88 -12.06 13.98
C ALA A 130 -3.99 -11.76 15.00
N GLY A 131 -5.23 -11.70 14.52
CA GLY A 131 -6.39 -11.39 15.36
C GLY A 131 -6.76 -9.90 15.40
N ILE A 132 -6.11 -9.08 14.55
CA ILE A 132 -6.59 -7.73 14.21
C ILE A 132 -7.74 -7.82 13.20
N GLU A 133 -7.79 -8.88 12.42
CA GLU A 133 -8.86 -9.12 11.44
C GLU A 133 -10.22 -9.24 12.11
N ASP A 134 -11.21 -8.64 11.50
CA ASP A 134 -12.62 -8.73 11.86
C ASP A 134 -13.51 -8.52 10.62
N GLU A 135 -14.79 -8.27 10.79
CA GLU A 135 -15.73 -8.04 9.68
C GLU A 135 -15.36 -6.79 8.83
N GLU A 136 -14.65 -5.84 9.41
CA GLU A 136 -14.31 -4.56 8.78
C GLU A 136 -12.83 -4.47 8.38
N ASN A 137 -11.96 -5.21 9.07
CA ASN A 137 -10.51 -5.17 8.87
C ASN A 137 -10.02 -6.48 8.25
N SER A 138 -9.63 -6.45 6.99
CA SER A 138 -9.00 -7.59 6.31
C SER A 138 -7.48 -7.49 6.42
N LEU A 139 -6.82 -8.60 6.70
CA LEU A 139 -5.37 -8.70 6.74
C LEU A 139 -4.87 -9.57 5.58
N CYS A 140 -3.89 -9.08 4.86
CA CYS A 140 -3.23 -9.76 3.74
C CYS A 140 -1.72 -9.80 3.99
N HIS A 141 -1.13 -10.99 3.96
CA HIS A 141 0.31 -11.19 4.10
C HIS A 141 1.01 -11.27 2.75
N LEU A 142 2.33 -11.11 2.74
CA LEU A 142 3.17 -11.14 1.55
C LEU A 142 2.98 -12.41 0.71
N ASP A 143 2.87 -13.58 1.34
CA ASP A 143 2.66 -14.86 0.66
C ASP A 143 1.34 -14.90 -0.11
N GLU A 144 0.28 -14.31 0.44
CA GLU A 144 -1.02 -14.19 -0.22
C GLU A 144 -0.97 -13.22 -1.40
N LEU A 145 -0.20 -12.14 -1.28
CA LEU A 145 0.03 -11.20 -2.39
C LEU A 145 0.75 -11.85 -3.55
N THR A 146 1.73 -12.71 -3.29
CA THR A 146 2.46 -13.46 -4.30
C THR A 146 1.53 -14.41 -5.05
N SER A 147 0.70 -15.17 -4.35
CA SER A 147 -0.27 -16.08 -4.96
C SER A 147 -1.37 -15.37 -5.76
N LEU A 148 -1.81 -14.18 -5.32
CA LEU A 148 -2.73 -13.34 -6.07
C LEU A 148 -2.09 -12.78 -7.36
N SER A 149 -0.81 -12.41 -7.31
CA SER A 149 -0.06 -11.95 -8.48
C SER A 149 0.08 -13.07 -9.52
N GLU A 150 0.40 -14.28 -9.12
CA GLU A 150 0.50 -15.45 -9.98
C GLU A 150 -0.84 -15.79 -10.65
N LYS A 151 -1.94 -15.79 -9.88
CA LYS A 151 -3.30 -15.98 -10.42
C LYS A 151 -3.67 -14.90 -11.43
N ASN A 152 -3.35 -13.63 -11.15
CA ASN A 152 -3.63 -12.52 -12.06
C ASN A 152 -2.81 -12.63 -13.35
N GLN A 153 -1.55 -13.07 -13.28
CA GLN A 153 -0.75 -13.33 -14.47
C GLN A 153 -1.35 -14.46 -15.30
N HIS A 154 -1.76 -15.56 -14.67
CA HIS A 154 -2.40 -16.68 -15.36
C HIS A 154 -3.68 -16.26 -16.09
N LEU A 155 -4.56 -15.51 -15.43
CA LEU A 155 -5.77 -14.96 -16.03
C LEU A 155 -5.50 -14.01 -17.21
N ARG A 156 -4.42 -13.21 -17.14
CA ARG A 156 -4.00 -12.35 -18.26
C ARG A 156 -3.50 -13.16 -19.45
N PHE A 157 -2.74 -14.22 -19.23
CA PHE A 157 -2.29 -15.11 -20.30
C PHE A 157 -3.48 -15.83 -20.95
N GLU A 158 -4.41 -16.38 -20.18
CA GLU A 158 -5.62 -17.02 -20.71
C GLU A 158 -6.51 -16.03 -21.51
N ALA A 159 -6.64 -14.80 -21.05
CA ALA A 159 -7.39 -13.76 -21.76
C ALA A 159 -6.71 -13.37 -23.08
N ALA A 160 -5.38 -13.28 -23.10
CA ALA A 160 -4.60 -12.98 -24.30
C ALA A 160 -4.70 -14.12 -25.33
N ASP A 161 -4.65 -15.37 -24.89
CA ASP A 161 -4.79 -16.54 -25.77
C ASP A 161 -6.19 -16.62 -26.36
N ARG A 162 -7.25 -16.39 -25.57
CA ARG A 162 -8.62 -16.32 -26.09
C ARG A 162 -8.82 -15.19 -27.11
N ALA A 163 -8.23 -14.03 -26.87
CA ALA A 163 -8.29 -12.92 -27.81
C ALA A 163 -7.57 -13.25 -29.13
N ARG A 164 -6.44 -13.97 -29.07
CA ARG A 164 -5.71 -14.44 -30.25
C ARG A 164 -6.52 -15.48 -31.05
N GLU A 165 -7.13 -16.44 -30.40
CA GLU A 165 -7.99 -17.42 -31.01
C GLU A 165 -9.23 -16.80 -31.72
N MET A 166 -9.82 -15.74 -31.10
CA MET A 166 -10.93 -15.00 -31.72
C MET A 166 -10.48 -14.27 -32.99
N LEU A 167 -9.31 -13.66 -33.00
CA LEU A 167 -8.76 -12.97 -34.17
C LEU A 167 -8.41 -13.93 -35.31
N GLU A 168 -8.00 -15.16 -35.01
CA GLU A 168 -7.69 -16.19 -36.02
C GLU A 168 -8.96 -16.82 -36.63
N ARG A 169 -10.09 -16.78 -35.92
CA ARG A 169 -11.38 -17.27 -36.45
C ARG A 169 -12.08 -16.29 -37.36
N ASP A 170 -11.80 -14.99 -37.25
CA ASP A 170 -12.43 -13.95 -38.08
C ASP A 170 -11.60 -13.61 -39.34
N THR A 171 -10.54 -14.35 -39.58
CA THR A 171 -9.75 -14.30 -40.80
C THR A 171 -9.98 -15.55 -41.64
#